data_98f468c47a0e073ec95809efbf1b7fc8
#
_entry.id   98f468c47a0e073ec95809efbf1b7fc8
#
_cell.length_a   1.000
_cell.length_b   1.000
_cell.length_c   1.000
_cell.angle_alpha   90.00
_cell.angle_beta   90.00
_cell.angle_gamma   90.00
#
_symmetry.space_group_name_H-M   'P 1'
#
loop_
_entity.id
_entity.type
_entity.pdbx_description
1 polymer ?
#
loop_
_entity_poly.entity_id
_entity_poly.type
_entity_poly.pdbx_seq_one_letter_code
_entity_poly.pdbx_strand_id
1 'polypeptide(L)'
;RNVNANSFDDSLRSEADKLLTEWMDAFLAYQYTCSDSALDGGVLCPACARMHGRIGDAVLPLMYLAEKTGNQKYLLGAKRLMAWMENVHRPDGSWMNDVHVSDWNGTTVFAAIALYEALHYHGHLLDDSTHHHWKQRLVEDGEFMMNNPFIYSRRREGMRNMNVNY
;
A
#
# COMPACT_ATOMS: atom_id res chain seq x y z
N ARG A 1 30.51 -5.81 -30.35
CA ARG A 1 29.58 -4.67 -30.20
C ARG A 1 29.33 -4.50 -28.70
N ASN A 2 29.98 -3.50 -28.12
CA ASN A 2 29.66 -3.11 -26.72
C ASN A 2 28.27 -2.49 -26.73
N VAL A 3 27.26 -3.26 -26.32
CA VAL A 3 25.98 -2.69 -25.92
C VAL A 3 26.26 -1.94 -24.64
N ASN A 4 26.06 -0.60 -24.68
CA ASN A 4 26.22 0.23 -23.50
C ASN A 4 25.25 -0.26 -22.41
N ALA A 5 25.76 -0.79 -21.32
CA ALA A 5 24.95 -1.25 -20.20
C ALA A 5 23.98 -0.15 -19.72
N ASN A 6 24.41 1.11 -19.74
CA ASN A 6 23.58 2.27 -19.40
C ASN A 6 22.35 2.43 -20.31
N SER A 7 22.45 2.12 -21.62
CA SER A 7 21.31 2.26 -22.54
C SER A 7 20.23 1.18 -22.35
N PHE A 8 20.63 -0.01 -21.89
CA PHE A 8 19.71 -1.07 -21.55
C PHE A 8 18.94 -0.76 -20.28
N ASP A 9 19.64 -0.29 -19.24
CA ASP A 9 19.03 0.11 -17.96
C ASP A 9 18.05 1.28 -18.15
N ASP A 10 18.39 2.25 -18.98
CA ASP A 10 17.51 3.39 -19.28
C ASP A 10 16.24 2.95 -20.02
N SER A 11 16.36 2.02 -20.98
CA SER A 11 15.23 1.47 -21.71
C SER A 11 14.30 0.66 -20.80
N LEU A 12 14.86 -0.19 -19.93
CA LEU A 12 14.10 -0.98 -18.98
C LEU A 12 13.37 -0.10 -17.97
N ARG A 13 14.04 0.93 -17.46
CA ARG A 13 13.45 1.90 -16.54
C ARG A 13 12.29 2.65 -17.19
N SER A 14 12.48 3.10 -18.43
CA SER A 14 11.44 3.81 -19.19
C SER A 14 10.20 2.94 -19.38
N GLU A 15 10.36 1.66 -19.72
CA GLU A 15 9.24 0.74 -19.89
C GLU A 15 8.55 0.43 -18.54
N ALA A 16 9.32 0.24 -17.48
CA ALA A 16 8.77 0.07 -16.13
C ALA A 16 7.94 1.27 -15.68
N ASP A 17 8.42 2.48 -15.92
CA ASP A 17 7.71 3.73 -15.61
C ASP A 17 6.42 3.87 -16.40
N LYS A 18 6.42 3.48 -17.67
CA LYS A 18 5.23 3.48 -18.51
C LYS A 18 4.18 2.52 -17.96
N LEU A 19 4.56 1.27 -17.69
CA LEU A 19 3.67 0.26 -17.11
C LEU A 19 3.13 0.70 -15.75
N LEU A 20 3.98 1.27 -14.90
CA LEU A 20 3.57 1.76 -13.59
C LEU A 20 2.56 2.90 -13.72
N THR A 21 2.77 3.80 -14.68
CA THR A 21 1.82 4.89 -14.97
C THR A 21 0.46 4.34 -15.41
N GLU A 22 0.45 3.38 -16.34
CA GLU A 22 -0.78 2.73 -16.81
C GLU A 22 -1.53 2.05 -15.66
N TRP A 23 -0.81 1.35 -14.77
CA TRP A 23 -1.41 0.67 -13.62
C TRP A 23 -1.98 1.65 -12.60
N MET A 24 -1.26 2.74 -12.29
CA MET A 24 -1.73 3.71 -11.33
C MET A 24 -2.86 4.57 -11.88
N ASP A 25 -2.88 4.84 -13.17
CA ASP A 25 -4.02 5.50 -13.81
C ASP A 25 -5.28 4.62 -13.77
N ALA A 26 -5.15 3.32 -14.01
CA ALA A 26 -6.23 2.37 -13.83
C ALA A 26 -6.67 2.27 -12.36
N PHE A 27 -5.73 2.23 -11.42
CA PHE A 27 -6.02 2.24 -9.99
C PHE A 27 -6.86 3.45 -9.60
N LEU A 28 -6.44 4.66 -10.02
CA LEU A 28 -7.16 5.90 -9.74
C LEU A 28 -8.54 5.96 -10.39
N ALA A 29 -8.70 5.36 -11.59
CA ALA A 29 -9.99 5.27 -12.26
C ALA A 29 -11.01 4.42 -11.49
N TYR A 30 -10.54 3.43 -10.71
CA TYR A 30 -11.37 2.57 -9.86
C TYR A 30 -11.42 3.03 -8.40
N GLN A 31 -10.63 4.02 -8.01
CA GLN A 31 -10.64 4.56 -6.64
C GLN A 31 -11.97 5.28 -6.38
N TYR A 32 -12.65 4.86 -5.31
CA TYR A 32 -13.88 5.52 -4.90
C TYR A 32 -13.66 6.98 -4.54
N THR A 33 -14.58 7.82 -5.00
CA THR A 33 -14.66 9.24 -4.67
C THR A 33 -16.09 9.55 -4.28
N CYS A 34 -16.39 9.51 -2.99
CA CYS A 34 -17.75 9.66 -2.48
C CYS A 34 -17.73 10.21 -1.04
N SER A 35 -18.92 10.48 -0.50
CA SER A 35 -19.08 10.97 0.88
C SER A 35 -19.08 9.86 1.93
N ASP A 36 -19.14 8.59 1.52
CA ASP A 36 -19.09 7.45 2.44
C ASP A 36 -17.64 7.12 2.79
N SER A 37 -17.25 7.40 4.02
CA SER A 37 -15.88 7.17 4.52
C SER A 37 -15.47 5.68 4.53
N ALA A 38 -16.43 4.76 4.53
CA ALA A 38 -16.13 3.33 4.41
C ALA A 38 -15.68 2.93 3.00
N LEU A 39 -15.95 3.77 2.01
CA LEU A 39 -15.64 3.53 0.60
C LEU A 39 -14.63 4.52 0.04
N ASP A 40 -14.69 5.80 0.43
CA ASP A 40 -13.88 6.88 -0.16
C ASP A 40 -12.39 6.57 -0.04
N GLY A 41 -11.69 6.64 -1.16
CA GLY A 41 -10.26 6.33 -1.24
C GLY A 41 -9.93 4.84 -1.44
N GLY A 42 -10.87 3.95 -1.20
CA GLY A 42 -10.70 2.52 -1.41
C GLY A 42 -10.84 2.10 -2.87
N VAL A 43 -10.39 0.88 -3.18
CA VAL A 43 -10.54 0.25 -4.49
C VAL A 43 -11.06 -1.17 -4.30
N LEU A 44 -12.10 -1.54 -5.04
CA LEU A 44 -12.59 -2.91 -5.06
C LEU A 44 -11.62 -3.83 -5.82
N CYS A 45 -11.29 -4.96 -5.21
CA CYS A 45 -10.62 -6.03 -5.91
C CYS A 45 -11.54 -6.59 -7.00
N PRO A 46 -11.14 -6.59 -8.29
CA PRO A 46 -12.00 -7.06 -9.37
C PRO A 46 -12.26 -8.58 -9.32
N ALA A 47 -11.39 -9.32 -8.62
CA ALA A 47 -11.53 -10.78 -8.54
C ALA A 47 -12.55 -11.24 -7.49
N CYS A 48 -12.73 -10.50 -6.39
CA CYS A 48 -13.59 -10.91 -5.28
C CYS A 48 -14.63 -9.86 -4.86
N ALA A 49 -14.64 -8.68 -5.51
CA ALA A 49 -15.53 -7.56 -5.21
C ALA A 49 -15.46 -7.12 -3.71
N ARG A 50 -14.29 -7.21 -3.10
CA ARG A 50 -14.03 -6.75 -1.73
C ARG A 50 -12.92 -5.70 -1.72
N MET A 51 -12.93 -4.83 -0.72
CA MET A 51 -11.81 -3.96 -0.42
C MET A 51 -10.84 -4.68 0.51
N HIS A 52 -9.56 -4.61 0.19
CA HIS A 52 -8.50 -5.27 0.95
C HIS A 52 -7.45 -4.26 1.40
N GLY A 53 -6.97 -4.40 2.64
CA GLY A 53 -5.88 -3.57 3.16
C GLY A 53 -4.58 -3.63 2.34
N ARG A 54 -4.40 -4.69 1.53
CA ARG A 54 -3.29 -4.79 0.58
C ARG A 54 -3.27 -3.71 -0.51
N ILE A 55 -4.37 -2.99 -0.73
CA ILE A 55 -4.36 -1.82 -1.61
C ILE A 55 -3.44 -0.70 -1.10
N GLY A 56 -3.14 -0.68 0.20
CA GLY A 56 -2.18 0.25 0.80
C GLY A 56 -0.79 0.20 0.16
N ASP A 57 -0.40 -0.92 -0.43
CA ASP A 57 0.87 -1.05 -1.16
C ASP A 57 0.99 -0.02 -2.30
N ALA A 58 -0.14 0.46 -2.85
CA ALA A 58 -0.17 1.45 -3.92
C ALA A 58 0.24 2.87 -3.47
N VAL A 59 0.42 3.14 -2.18
CA VAL A 59 0.87 4.45 -1.69
C VAL A 59 2.24 4.81 -2.28
N LEU A 60 3.17 3.86 -2.32
CA LEU A 60 4.52 4.10 -2.84
C LEU A 60 4.53 4.47 -4.33
N PRO A 61 3.98 3.66 -5.25
CA PRO A 61 3.97 4.02 -6.66
C PRO A 61 3.16 5.29 -6.96
N LEU A 62 2.11 5.61 -6.22
CA LEU A 62 1.39 6.87 -6.35
C LEU A 62 2.26 8.06 -5.96
N MET A 63 2.97 7.99 -4.83
CA MET A 63 3.89 9.04 -4.40
C MET A 63 5.07 9.21 -5.37
N TYR A 64 5.63 8.11 -5.87
CA TYR A 64 6.66 8.13 -6.90
C TYR A 64 6.20 8.87 -8.17
N LEU A 65 5.02 8.54 -8.69
CA LEU A 65 4.49 9.19 -9.87
C LEU A 65 4.10 10.66 -9.63
N ALA A 66 3.65 10.99 -8.42
CA ALA A 66 3.40 12.39 -8.04
C ALA A 66 4.67 13.23 -8.17
N GLU A 67 5.79 12.75 -7.64
CA GLU A 67 7.08 13.43 -7.76
C GLU A 67 7.58 13.45 -9.19
N LYS A 68 7.62 12.31 -9.85
CA LYS A 68 8.17 12.15 -11.19
C LYS A 68 7.45 13.01 -12.24
N THR A 69 6.12 13.07 -12.16
CA THR A 69 5.30 13.74 -13.17
C THR A 69 4.86 15.14 -12.77
N GLY A 70 4.93 15.50 -11.49
CA GLY A 70 4.34 16.71 -10.93
C GLY A 70 2.79 16.72 -10.95
N ASN A 71 2.15 15.62 -11.35
CA ASN A 71 0.70 15.56 -11.47
C ASN A 71 0.05 15.26 -10.10
N GLN A 72 -0.70 16.23 -9.61
CA GLN A 72 -1.36 16.20 -8.31
C GLN A 72 -2.39 15.08 -8.16
N LYS A 73 -2.88 14.50 -9.26
CA LYS A 73 -3.85 13.38 -9.17
C LYS A 73 -3.28 12.19 -8.38
N TYR A 74 -1.98 11.91 -8.52
CA TYR A 74 -1.33 10.80 -7.83
C TYR A 74 -1.16 11.10 -6.34
N LEU A 75 -0.74 12.32 -5.97
CA LEU A 75 -0.64 12.72 -4.57
C LEU A 75 -2.00 12.69 -3.87
N LEU A 76 -3.04 13.21 -4.52
CA LEU A 76 -4.40 13.16 -3.98
C LEU A 76 -4.91 11.71 -3.85
N GLY A 77 -4.61 10.86 -4.84
CA GLY A 77 -4.93 9.44 -4.80
C GLY A 77 -4.25 8.72 -3.63
N ALA A 78 -2.96 9.00 -3.39
CA ALA A 78 -2.21 8.46 -2.26
C ALA A 78 -2.80 8.90 -0.91
N LYS A 79 -3.12 10.18 -0.76
CA LYS A 79 -3.75 10.72 0.47
C LYS A 79 -5.12 10.08 0.73
N ARG A 80 -5.96 9.93 -0.30
CA ARG A 80 -7.26 9.26 -0.17
C ARG A 80 -7.13 7.79 0.17
N LEU A 81 -6.17 7.10 -0.47
CA LEU A 81 -5.89 5.70 -0.16
C LEU A 81 -5.52 5.53 1.31
N MET A 82 -4.60 6.34 1.83
CA MET A 82 -4.18 6.25 3.23
C MET A 82 -5.28 6.67 4.20
N ALA A 83 -6.17 7.59 3.82
CA ALA A 83 -7.36 7.88 4.60
C ALA A 83 -8.32 6.68 4.66
N TRP A 84 -8.53 5.98 3.54
CA TRP A 84 -9.31 4.74 3.53
C TRP A 84 -8.66 3.63 4.37
N MET A 85 -7.34 3.53 4.39
CA MET A 85 -6.59 2.54 5.16
C MET A 85 -6.92 2.60 6.66
N GLU A 86 -7.35 3.75 7.20
CA GLU A 86 -7.80 3.86 8.59
C GLU A 86 -8.96 2.90 8.92
N ASN A 87 -9.77 2.49 7.94
CA ASN A 87 -10.85 1.50 8.13
C ASN A 87 -10.30 0.09 8.44
N VAL A 88 -9.06 -0.19 8.13
CA VAL A 88 -8.38 -1.46 8.36
C VAL A 88 -7.24 -1.37 9.37
N HIS A 89 -6.98 -0.19 9.92
CA HIS A 89 -6.04 0.03 11.02
C HIS A 89 -6.66 -0.37 12.35
N ARG A 90 -5.88 -0.99 13.24
CA ARG A 90 -6.33 -1.46 14.56
C ARG A 90 -5.63 -0.69 15.68
N PRO A 91 -6.26 -0.63 16.87
CA PRO A 91 -5.66 0.05 18.02
C PRO A 91 -4.33 -0.55 18.51
N ASP A 92 -4.02 -1.80 18.11
CA ASP A 92 -2.75 -2.45 18.43
C ASP A 92 -1.61 -2.09 17.45
N GLY A 93 -1.87 -1.21 16.48
CA GLY A 93 -0.93 -0.79 15.46
C GLY A 93 -0.88 -1.71 14.24
N SER A 94 -1.72 -2.75 14.17
CA SER A 94 -1.75 -3.64 13.01
C SER A 94 -2.70 -3.17 11.93
N TRP A 95 -2.43 -3.60 10.70
CA TRP A 95 -3.33 -3.43 9.56
C TRP A 95 -3.95 -4.77 9.20
N MET A 96 -5.25 -4.75 8.95
CA MET A 96 -5.99 -5.93 8.52
C MET A 96 -6.07 -6.00 7.00
N ASN A 97 -6.19 -7.23 6.49
CA ASN A 97 -6.44 -7.42 5.07
C ASN A 97 -7.89 -7.07 4.69
N ASP A 98 -8.84 -7.36 5.54
CA ASP A 98 -10.26 -7.11 5.31
C ASP A 98 -10.82 -6.13 6.33
N VAL A 99 -11.83 -5.33 5.92
CA VAL A 99 -12.58 -4.46 6.83
C VAL A 99 -13.31 -5.28 7.92
N HIS A 100 -13.71 -6.51 7.58
CA HIS A 100 -14.21 -7.46 8.57
C HIS A 100 -13.07 -8.13 9.32
N VAL A 101 -13.23 -8.28 10.62
CA VAL A 101 -12.20 -8.85 11.50
C VAL A 101 -11.74 -10.21 10.98
N SER A 102 -10.47 -10.30 10.61
CA SER A 102 -9.78 -11.54 10.30
C SER A 102 -8.59 -11.70 11.24
N ASP A 103 -8.15 -12.92 11.47
CA ASP A 103 -6.98 -13.19 12.33
C ASP A 103 -5.66 -12.87 11.61
N TRP A 104 -5.71 -12.60 10.29
CA TRP A 104 -4.52 -12.34 9.52
C TRP A 104 -4.19 -10.84 9.47
N ASN A 105 -3.11 -10.49 10.12
CA ASN A 105 -2.59 -9.12 10.21
C ASN A 105 -1.21 -8.97 9.52
N GLY A 106 -0.81 -9.93 8.69
CA GLY A 106 0.42 -9.88 7.89
C GLY A 106 0.46 -8.72 6.90
N THR A 107 -0.68 -8.10 6.60
CA THR A 107 -0.78 -6.85 5.84
C THR A 107 0.05 -5.74 6.47
N THR A 108 0.21 -5.72 7.80
CA THR A 108 1.01 -4.74 8.53
C THR A 108 2.44 -4.63 7.99
N VAL A 109 3.10 -5.76 7.71
CA VAL A 109 4.48 -5.74 7.20
C VAL A 109 4.55 -5.10 5.82
N PHE A 110 3.59 -5.39 4.95
CA PHE A 110 3.57 -4.81 3.60
C PHE A 110 3.22 -3.33 3.63
N ALA A 111 2.23 -2.95 4.44
CA ALA A 111 1.87 -1.55 4.65
C ALA A 111 3.04 -0.75 5.22
N ALA A 112 3.75 -1.28 6.23
CA ALA A 112 4.92 -0.64 6.81
C ALA A 112 6.04 -0.42 5.78
N ILE A 113 6.34 -1.41 4.93
CA ILE A 113 7.36 -1.27 3.87
C ILE A 113 6.94 -0.16 2.88
N ALA A 114 5.71 -0.23 2.36
CA ALA A 114 5.24 0.74 1.37
C ALA A 114 5.19 2.16 1.95
N LEU A 115 4.73 2.31 3.20
CA LEU A 115 4.64 3.59 3.88
C LEU A 115 6.02 4.16 4.23
N TYR A 116 6.94 3.30 4.70
CA TYR A 116 8.32 3.72 4.97
C TYR A 116 8.98 4.27 3.70
N GLU A 117 8.93 3.53 2.60
CA GLU A 117 9.53 3.95 1.34
C GLU A 117 8.88 5.21 0.77
N ALA A 118 7.55 5.31 0.85
CA ALA A 118 6.82 6.50 0.44
C ALA A 118 7.26 7.74 1.25
N LEU A 119 7.37 7.62 2.57
CA LEU A 119 7.83 8.72 3.43
C LEU A 119 9.31 9.04 3.23
N HIS A 120 10.17 8.01 3.09
CA HIS A 120 11.62 8.19 2.96
C HIS A 120 12.00 8.91 1.67
N TYR A 121 11.42 8.50 0.54
CA TYR A 121 11.78 9.05 -0.77
C TYR A 121 10.92 10.24 -1.18
N HIS A 122 9.65 10.28 -0.79
CA HIS A 122 8.65 11.20 -1.32
C HIS A 122 7.89 12.00 -0.25
N GLY A 123 8.26 11.84 1.03
CA GLY A 123 7.57 12.49 2.16
C GLY A 123 7.55 14.02 2.09
N HIS A 124 8.52 14.63 1.39
CA HIS A 124 8.59 16.07 1.16
C HIS A 124 7.43 16.64 0.31
N LEU A 125 6.66 15.78 -0.36
CA LEU A 125 5.46 16.17 -1.10
C LEU A 125 4.23 16.38 -0.21
N LEU A 126 4.31 15.90 1.04
CA LEU A 126 3.21 15.97 2.00
C LEU A 126 3.26 17.28 2.80
N ASP A 127 2.08 17.76 3.20
CA ASP A 127 2.00 18.76 4.25
C ASP A 127 2.41 18.16 5.60
N ASP A 128 2.83 19.03 6.54
CA ASP A 128 3.36 18.63 7.85
C ASP A 128 2.40 17.73 8.64
N SER A 129 1.10 18.02 8.58
CA SER A 129 0.08 17.23 9.30
C SER A 129 -0.04 15.82 8.73
N THR A 130 -0.14 15.68 7.41
CA THR A 130 -0.22 14.38 6.73
C THR A 130 1.06 13.59 6.94
N HIS A 131 2.24 14.23 6.79
CA HIS A 131 3.53 13.60 7.01
C HIS A 131 3.65 13.06 8.44
N HIS A 132 3.28 13.88 9.45
CA HIS A 132 3.31 13.48 10.85
C HIS A 132 2.38 12.28 11.11
N HIS A 133 1.16 12.33 10.60
CA HIS A 133 0.18 11.25 10.76
C HIS A 133 0.68 9.91 10.17
N TRP A 134 1.19 9.92 8.94
CA TRP A 134 1.73 8.71 8.30
C TRP A 134 2.95 8.16 9.03
N LYS A 135 3.82 9.06 9.53
CA LYS A 135 4.97 8.66 10.35
C LYS A 135 4.53 8.01 11.66
N GLN A 136 3.46 8.51 12.29
CA GLN A 136 2.91 7.91 13.49
C GLN A 136 2.41 6.49 13.21
N ARG A 137 1.67 6.27 12.11
CA ARG A 137 1.24 4.93 11.69
C ARG A 137 2.41 3.98 11.48
N LEU A 138 3.47 4.44 10.84
CA LEU A 138 4.67 3.64 10.64
C LEU A 138 5.36 3.25 11.96
N VAL A 139 5.36 4.13 12.97
CA VAL A 139 5.89 3.81 14.31
C VAL A 139 5.03 2.73 14.97
N GLU A 140 3.71 2.88 14.93
CA GLU A 140 2.75 1.90 15.47
C GLU A 140 2.90 0.52 14.80
N ASP A 141 3.10 0.48 13.47
CA ASP A 141 3.42 -0.74 12.71
C ASP A 141 4.68 -1.43 13.26
N GLY A 142 5.74 -0.63 13.48
CA GLY A 142 7.00 -1.12 14.01
C GLY A 142 6.86 -1.70 15.42
N GLU A 143 6.14 -1.02 16.29
CA GLU A 143 5.86 -1.50 17.65
C GLU A 143 5.04 -2.79 17.63
N PHE A 144 4.01 -2.86 16.79
CA PHE A 144 3.23 -4.09 16.61
C PHE A 144 4.11 -5.26 16.14
N MET A 145 4.96 -5.05 15.12
CA MET A 145 5.83 -6.09 14.58
C MET A 145 6.86 -6.58 15.62
N MET A 146 7.44 -5.67 16.41
CA MET A 146 8.37 -6.03 17.50
C MET A 146 7.70 -6.87 18.58
N ASN A 147 6.45 -6.58 18.91
CA ASN A 147 5.68 -7.30 19.90
C ASN A 147 5.08 -8.62 19.38
N ASN A 148 5.07 -8.82 18.05
CA ASN A 148 4.50 -9.98 17.37
C ASN A 148 5.49 -10.64 16.38
N PRO A 149 6.67 -11.08 16.79
CA PRO A 149 7.75 -11.55 15.90
C PRO A 149 7.38 -12.77 15.04
N PHE A 150 6.30 -13.47 15.37
CA PHE A 150 5.84 -14.69 14.68
C PHE A 150 4.61 -14.48 13.80
N ILE A 151 4.32 -13.26 13.41
CA ILE A 151 3.15 -12.90 12.56
C ILE A 151 3.02 -13.78 11.29
N TYR A 152 4.14 -14.24 10.74
CA TYR A 152 4.14 -15.17 9.60
C TYR A 152 4.03 -16.65 10.00
N SER A 153 4.43 -17.03 11.22
CA SER A 153 4.40 -18.44 11.64
C SER A 153 2.98 -18.94 11.92
N ARG A 154 2.12 -18.08 12.45
CA ARG A 154 0.70 -18.44 12.68
C ARG A 154 -0.04 -18.82 11.41
N ARG A 155 0.31 -18.22 10.27
CA ARG A 155 -0.30 -18.59 8.97
C ARG A 155 0.10 -20.01 8.52
N ARG A 156 1.34 -20.45 8.84
CA ARG A 156 1.78 -21.83 8.51
C ARG A 156 1.01 -22.89 9.29
N GLU A 157 0.67 -22.63 10.54
CA GLU A 157 -0.14 -23.52 11.35
C GLU A 157 -1.59 -23.58 10.86
N GLY A 158 -2.20 -22.45 10.55
CA GLY A 158 -3.54 -22.40 9.95
C GLY A 158 -3.63 -23.11 8.59
N MET A 159 -2.59 -23.01 7.75
CA MET A 159 -2.56 -23.73 6.44
C MET A 159 -2.35 -25.23 6.60
N ARG A 160 -1.63 -25.70 7.61
CA ARG A 160 -1.48 -27.14 7.88
C ARG A 160 -2.81 -27.79 8.28
N ASN A 161 -3.66 -27.03 8.95
CA ASN A 161 -4.97 -27.54 9.38
C ASN A 161 -6.04 -27.49 8.27
N MET A 162 -5.81 -26.73 7.18
CA MET A 162 -6.71 -26.69 6.01
C MET A 162 -6.44 -27.78 4.97
N ASN A 163 -5.33 -28.53 5.10
CA ASN A 163 -4.97 -29.59 4.13
C ASN A 163 -5.54 -30.99 4.49
N VAL A 164 -6.53 -31.07 5.33
CA VAL A 164 -7.19 -32.33 5.65
C VAL A 164 -8.65 -32.21 5.28
N ASN A 165 -8.94 -32.33 4.01
CA ASN A 165 -10.22 -32.86 3.47
C ASN A 165 -10.33 -32.46 1.99
N TYR A 166 -9.74 -33.29 1.14
CA TYR A 166 -10.17 -33.53 -0.22
C TYR A 166 -10.49 -35.02 -0.37
#